data_e64166c48886219af24c1e619de3d017
#
_entry.id   e64166c48886219af24c1e619de3d017
#
_cell.length_a   1.000
_cell.length_b   1.000
_cell.length_c   1.000
_cell.angle_alpha   90.00
_cell.angle_beta   90.00
_cell.angle_gamma   90.00
#
_symmetry.space_group_name_H-M   'P 1'
#
loop_
_entity.id
_entity.type
_entity.pdbx_description
1 polymer ?
#
loop_
_entity_poly.entity_id
_entity_poly.type
_entity_poly.pdbx_seq_one_letter_code
_entity_poly.pdbx_strand_id
1 'polypeptide(L)'
;MILDVGGRRHKVLESNFNIYPNTRLGKLLTAKTESEILNLCDGYKPGDIPEFFFDRNWHSFNSILDIYRTGVLHLNTDLCALVLQKDLEYWQIDELILGKIRSF
;
A
#
# COMPACT_ATOMS: atom_id res chain seq x y z
N MET A 1 -0.21 -9.01 9.31
CA MET A 1 -0.46 -7.63 9.75
C MET A 1 -1.77 -7.09 9.20
N ILE A 2 -2.29 -6.06 9.82
CA ILE A 2 -3.53 -5.41 9.38
C ILE A 2 -3.20 -4.03 8.82
N LEU A 3 -3.71 -3.74 7.63
CA LEU A 3 -3.66 -2.41 7.04
C LEU A 3 -5.08 -1.84 7.06
N ASP A 4 -5.30 -0.82 7.86
CA ASP A 4 -6.55 -0.08 7.90
C ASP A 4 -6.42 1.14 6.99
N VAL A 5 -7.10 1.12 5.86
CA VAL A 5 -7.03 2.20 4.88
C VAL A 5 -8.39 2.86 4.80
N GLY A 6 -8.46 4.10 5.30
CA GLY A 6 -9.69 4.87 5.31
C GLY A 6 -10.83 4.23 6.08
N GLY A 7 -10.53 3.43 7.10
CA GLY A 7 -11.52 2.73 7.90
C GLY A 7 -11.82 1.31 7.41
N ARG A 8 -11.21 0.86 6.31
CA ARG A 8 -11.36 -0.51 5.83
C ARG A 8 -10.13 -1.35 6.15
N ARG A 9 -10.33 -2.39 6.92
CA ARG A 9 -9.24 -3.25 7.39
C ARG A 9 -8.93 -4.35 6.38
N HIS A 10 -7.64 -4.51 6.08
CA HIS A 10 -7.12 -5.53 5.18
C HIS A 10 -6.14 -6.39 5.96
N LYS A 11 -6.43 -7.69 6.05
CA LYS A 11 -5.48 -8.64 6.60
C LYS A 11 -4.55 -9.08 5.47
N VAL A 12 -3.25 -8.87 5.64
CA VAL A 12 -2.27 -9.10 4.58
C VAL A 12 -1.09 -9.90 5.11
N LEU A 13 -0.41 -10.59 4.19
CA LEU A 13 0.87 -11.24 4.46
C LEU A 13 1.99 -10.25 4.23
N GLU A 14 2.86 -10.08 5.24
CA GLU A 14 3.99 -9.17 5.15
C GLU A 14 4.90 -9.47 3.96
N SER A 15 5.10 -10.75 3.68
CA SER A 15 5.97 -11.19 2.59
C SER A 15 5.56 -10.68 1.21
N ASN A 16 4.29 -10.32 1.02
CA ASN A 16 3.84 -9.76 -0.26
C ASN A 16 4.55 -8.46 -0.62
N PHE A 17 5.01 -7.70 0.36
CA PHE A 17 5.57 -6.37 0.12
C PHE A 17 7.08 -6.36 -0.11
N ASN A 18 7.74 -7.51 0.04
CA ASN A 18 9.19 -7.64 -0.19
C ASN A 18 9.59 -7.41 -1.64
N ILE A 19 8.69 -7.63 -2.58
CA ILE A 19 8.98 -7.50 -4.01
C ILE A 19 9.30 -6.06 -4.41
N TYR A 20 8.73 -5.08 -3.71
CA TYR A 20 8.96 -3.66 -3.98
C TYR A 20 9.38 -2.94 -2.69
N PRO A 21 10.66 -3.12 -2.29
CA PRO A 21 11.12 -2.63 -0.98
C PRO A 21 11.18 -1.11 -0.85
N ASN A 22 11.20 -0.38 -1.96
CA ASN A 22 11.28 1.07 -1.95
C ASN A 22 9.92 1.77 -1.97
N THR A 23 8.84 1.01 -2.03
CA THR A 23 7.49 1.55 -1.89
C THR A 23 7.18 1.81 -0.41
N ARG A 24 6.12 2.57 -0.16
CA ARG A 24 5.69 2.87 1.22
C ARG A 24 5.45 1.61 2.04
N LEU A 25 4.74 0.63 1.48
CA LEU A 25 4.47 -0.65 2.17
C LEU A 25 5.73 -1.50 2.29
N GLY A 26 6.60 -1.49 1.28
CA GLY A 26 7.88 -2.19 1.36
C GLY A 26 8.78 -1.61 2.45
N LYS A 27 8.86 -0.30 2.56
CA LYS A 27 9.63 0.39 3.60
C LYS A 27 9.09 0.08 5.00
N LEU A 28 7.78 -0.12 5.13
CA LEU A 28 7.14 -0.43 6.40
C LEU A 28 7.69 -1.72 7.01
N LEU A 29 8.03 -2.71 6.19
CA LEU A 29 8.59 -3.98 6.68
C LEU A 29 9.97 -3.84 7.29
N THR A 30 10.76 -2.85 6.84
CA THR A 30 12.13 -2.65 7.30
C THR A 30 12.26 -1.54 8.32
N ALA A 31 11.17 -0.85 8.64
CA ALA A 31 11.15 0.18 9.66
C ALA A 31 11.44 -0.44 11.03
N LYS A 32 12.39 0.12 11.76
CA LYS A 32 12.90 -0.44 13.02
C LYS A 32 12.41 0.30 14.25
N THR A 33 12.00 1.56 14.08
CA THR A 33 11.56 2.41 15.19
C THR A 33 10.13 2.86 14.96
N GLU A 34 9.43 3.19 16.05
CA GLU A 34 8.09 3.76 15.96
C GLU A 34 8.07 5.05 15.16
N SER A 35 9.12 5.86 15.31
CA SER A 35 9.27 7.10 14.54
C SER A 35 9.32 6.83 13.03
N GLU A 36 10.08 5.84 12.59
CA GLU A 36 10.13 5.44 11.18
C GLU A 36 8.78 4.95 10.69
N ILE A 37 8.09 4.15 11.50
CA ILE A 37 6.75 3.64 11.17
C ILE A 37 5.77 4.80 11.00
N LEU A 38 5.76 5.75 11.93
CA LEU A 38 4.83 6.88 11.89
C LEU A 38 5.14 7.89 10.77
N ASN A 39 6.33 7.83 10.19
CA ASN A 39 6.63 8.57 8.96
C ASN A 39 5.98 7.94 7.72
N LEU A 40 5.58 6.68 7.80
CA LEU A 40 5.01 5.93 6.68
C LEU A 40 3.50 5.78 6.77
N CYS A 41 2.93 5.88 7.97
CA CYS A 41 1.48 5.71 8.20
C CYS A 41 0.95 6.77 9.16
N ASP A 42 -0.36 6.84 9.30
CA ASP A 42 -1.02 7.84 10.15
C ASP A 42 -1.34 7.33 11.55
N GLY A 43 -1.25 6.02 11.77
CA GLY A 43 -1.46 5.42 13.08
C GLY A 43 -0.85 4.03 13.13
N TYR A 44 -0.44 3.62 14.33
CA TYR A 44 0.21 2.34 14.53
C TYR A 44 -0.21 1.73 15.86
N LYS A 45 -0.60 0.47 15.83
CA LYS A 45 -0.87 -0.34 17.02
C LYS A 45 0.07 -1.52 17.04
N PRO A 46 1.06 -1.53 17.95
CA PRO A 46 1.95 -2.69 18.12
C PRO A 46 1.20 -3.87 18.77
N GLY A 47 1.71 -5.06 18.56
CA GLY A 47 1.14 -6.28 19.15
C GLY A 47 1.54 -7.49 18.33
N ASP A 48 0.98 -8.66 18.68
CA ASP A 48 1.21 -9.90 17.95
C ASP A 48 0.78 -9.79 16.48
N ILE A 49 -0.32 -9.07 16.26
CA ILE A 49 -0.78 -8.71 14.91
C ILE A 49 -0.73 -7.18 14.83
N PRO A 50 0.37 -6.62 14.31
CA PRO A 50 0.49 -5.17 14.21
C PRO A 50 -0.54 -4.61 13.22
N GLU A 51 -1.06 -3.43 13.55
CA GLU A 51 -2.04 -2.72 12.73
C GLU A 51 -1.53 -1.34 12.40
N PHE A 52 -1.66 -0.97 11.11
CA PHE A 52 -1.20 0.32 10.57
C PHE A 52 -2.38 1.03 9.92
N PHE A 53 -2.58 2.28 10.27
CA PHE A 53 -3.66 3.10 9.72
C PHE A 53 -3.11 4.09 8.71
N PHE A 54 -3.82 4.20 7.57
CA PHE A 54 -3.54 5.16 6.50
C PHE A 54 -4.84 5.89 6.18
N ASP A 55 -4.84 7.20 6.33
CA ASP A 55 -6.01 8.03 6.01
C ASP A 55 -6.07 8.29 4.50
N ARG A 56 -6.37 7.23 3.75
CA ARG A 56 -6.43 7.25 2.29
C ARG A 56 -7.69 6.54 1.81
N ASN A 57 -7.98 6.67 0.53
CA ASN A 57 -9.14 6.05 -0.11
C ASN A 57 -8.97 4.53 -0.15
N TRP A 58 -9.87 3.80 0.53
CA TRP A 58 -9.81 2.33 0.56
C TRP A 58 -10.19 1.70 -0.78
N HIS A 59 -11.01 2.38 -1.59
CA HIS A 59 -11.48 1.84 -2.86
C HIS A 59 -10.34 1.73 -3.88
N SER A 60 -9.53 2.77 -4.03
CA SER A 60 -8.34 2.71 -4.88
C SER A 60 -7.25 1.82 -4.30
N PHE A 61 -7.21 1.67 -2.97
CA PHE A 61 -6.19 0.84 -2.32
C PHE A 61 -6.31 -0.64 -2.72
N ASN A 62 -7.49 -1.14 -3.03
CA ASN A 62 -7.64 -2.50 -3.53
C ASN A 62 -6.80 -2.74 -4.78
N SER A 63 -6.78 -1.78 -5.70
CA SER A 63 -5.97 -1.84 -6.91
C SER A 63 -4.47 -1.78 -6.59
N ILE A 64 -4.08 -0.94 -5.63
CA ILE A 64 -2.70 -0.86 -5.16
C ILE A 64 -2.25 -2.20 -4.57
N LEU A 65 -3.07 -2.78 -3.70
CA LEU A 65 -2.75 -4.04 -3.04
C LEU A 65 -2.59 -5.19 -4.04
N ASP A 66 -3.39 -5.20 -5.10
CA ASP A 66 -3.32 -6.22 -6.15
C ASP A 66 -2.00 -6.17 -6.92
N ILE A 67 -1.33 -5.01 -7.02
CA ILE A 67 0.00 -4.92 -7.62
C ILE A 67 0.98 -5.87 -6.91
N TYR A 68 0.93 -5.89 -5.58
CA TYR A 68 1.80 -6.77 -4.79
C TYR A 68 1.38 -8.23 -4.87
N ARG A 69 0.07 -8.50 -4.90
CA ARG A 69 -0.46 -9.87 -4.89
C ARG A 69 -0.35 -10.57 -6.23
N THR A 70 -0.61 -9.85 -7.32
CA THR A 70 -0.77 -10.44 -8.65
C THR A 70 0.17 -9.90 -9.71
N GLY A 71 0.85 -8.78 -9.46
CA GLY A 71 1.66 -8.08 -10.46
C GLY A 71 0.82 -7.34 -11.50
N VAL A 72 -0.46 -7.14 -11.23
CA VAL A 72 -1.41 -6.52 -12.16
C VAL A 72 -2.06 -5.32 -11.49
N LEU A 73 -2.13 -4.21 -12.23
CA LEU A 73 -2.92 -3.05 -11.82
C LEU A 73 -4.28 -3.14 -12.51
N HIS A 74 -5.32 -3.45 -11.73
CA HIS A 74 -6.68 -3.47 -12.21
C HIS A 74 -7.25 -2.07 -12.20
N LEU A 75 -7.62 -1.59 -13.39
CA LEU A 75 -8.27 -0.29 -13.54
C LEU A 75 -9.78 -0.49 -13.46
N ASN A 76 -10.35 -0.05 -12.34
CA ASN A 76 -11.78 -0.11 -12.13
C ASN A 76 -12.46 1.08 -12.84
N THR A 77 -13.57 0.84 -13.54
CA THR A 77 -14.28 1.90 -14.26
C THR A 77 -14.80 3.01 -13.34
N ASP A 78 -15.02 2.68 -12.05
CA ASP A 78 -15.49 3.65 -11.06
C ASP A 78 -14.35 4.50 -10.50
N LEU A 79 -13.11 4.22 -10.87
CA LEU A 79 -11.94 4.88 -10.31
C LEU A 79 -11.53 6.06 -11.17
N CYS A 80 -11.47 7.24 -10.54
CA CYS A 80 -10.96 8.44 -11.22
C CYS A 80 -9.44 8.28 -11.44
N ALA A 81 -9.00 8.51 -12.69
CA ALA A 81 -7.60 8.39 -13.06
C ALA A 81 -6.69 9.33 -12.24
N LEU A 82 -7.15 10.53 -11.93
CA LEU A 82 -6.41 11.49 -11.09
C LEU A 82 -6.25 11.00 -9.66
N VAL A 83 -7.30 10.41 -9.10
CA VAL A 83 -7.24 9.84 -7.74
C VAL A 83 -6.25 8.69 -7.71
N LEU A 84 -6.32 7.80 -8.69
CA LEU A 84 -5.38 6.68 -8.78
C LEU A 84 -3.93 7.17 -8.92
N GLN A 85 -3.69 8.18 -9.75
CA GLN A 85 -2.36 8.74 -9.94
C GLN A 85 -1.80 9.29 -8.62
N LYS A 86 -2.60 10.05 -7.88
CA LYS A 86 -2.21 10.59 -6.58
C LYS A 86 -1.94 9.48 -5.56
N ASP A 87 -2.74 8.43 -5.59
CA ASP A 87 -2.55 7.28 -4.70
C ASP A 87 -1.29 6.50 -5.06
N LEU A 88 -0.99 6.31 -6.34
CA LEU A 88 0.28 5.69 -6.75
C LEU A 88 1.47 6.48 -6.22
N GLU A 89 1.41 7.80 -6.26
CA GLU A 89 2.44 8.67 -5.69
C GLU A 89 2.54 8.51 -4.17
N TYR A 90 1.40 8.53 -3.48
CA TYR A 90 1.37 8.36 -2.02
C TYR A 90 1.97 7.01 -1.60
N TRP A 91 1.59 5.93 -2.28
CA TRP A 91 2.08 4.60 -1.97
C TRP A 91 3.49 4.37 -2.50
N GLN A 92 4.06 5.37 -3.18
CA GLN A 92 5.43 5.34 -3.71
C GLN A 92 5.64 4.21 -4.72
N ILE A 93 4.63 3.99 -5.55
CA ILE A 93 4.71 3.09 -6.71
C ILE A 93 5.23 3.94 -7.88
N ASP A 94 6.53 3.84 -8.15
CA ASP A 94 7.19 4.68 -9.15
C ASP A 94 7.04 4.16 -10.59
N GLU A 95 7.57 4.93 -11.54
CA GLU A 95 7.50 4.58 -12.96
C GLU A 95 8.25 3.29 -13.31
N LEU A 96 9.33 2.98 -12.58
CA LEU A 96 10.07 1.74 -12.80
C LEU A 96 9.19 0.53 -12.47
N ILE A 97 8.45 0.60 -11.38
CA ILE A 97 7.51 -0.45 -11.00
C ILE A 97 6.36 -0.51 -11.99
N LEU A 98 5.77 0.64 -12.34
CA LEU A 98 4.66 0.70 -13.29
C LEU A 98 5.03 0.13 -14.66
N GLY A 99 6.30 0.29 -15.08
CA GLY A 99 6.79 -0.31 -16.31
C GLY A 99 6.90 -1.83 -16.29
N LYS A 100 6.88 -2.45 -15.10
CA LYS A 100 7.00 -3.90 -14.93
C LYS A 100 5.66 -4.60 -14.70
N ILE A 101 4.63 -3.86 -14.31
CA ILE A 101 3.31 -4.42 -14.02
C ILE A 101 2.41 -4.34 -15.25
N ARG A 102 1.40 -5.21 -15.28
CA ARG A 102 0.37 -5.19 -16.32
C ARG A 102 -0.80 -4.33 -15.86
N SER A 103 -1.41 -3.62 -16.79
CA SER A 103 -2.63 -2.83 -16.54
C SER A 103 -3.80 -3.37 -17.35
N PHE A 104 -4.94 -3.50 -16.70
CA PHE A 104 -6.19 -3.90 -17.33
C PHE A 104 -7.31 -2.96 -16.92
#